data_249cbf2223e309b32d9178d2ff13e475
#
_entry.id   249cbf2223e309b32d9178d2ff13e475
#
_cell.length_a   1.000
_cell.length_b   1.000
_cell.length_c   1.000
_cell.angle_alpha   90.00
_cell.angle_beta   90.00
_cell.angle_gamma   90.00
#
_symmetry.space_group_name_H-M   'P 1'
#
loop_
_entity.id
_entity.type
_entity.pdbx_description
1 polymer ?
#
loop_
_entity_poly.entity_id
_entity_poly.type
_entity_poly.pdbx_seq_one_letter_code
_entity_poly.pdbx_strand_id
1 'polypeptide(L)'
;MSSVSTAEGTAFGLNAFAETTSPETIDSLYSVMTAVALWVKKSSGFFLGHVKMAVITGEFGAATLNLTDLKDGVEFHGCMVFPLRADIQFMAAVLDVDRRELSIVMERELVSKGFKIKRNKQLVTMG
;
A
#
# COMPACT_ATOMS: atom_id res chain seq x y z
N MET A 1 -10.89 -22.65 29.29
CA MET A 1 -10.30 -22.56 28.31
C MET A 1 -9.91 -21.36 28.00
N SER A 2 -9.11 -21.24 27.68
CA SER A 2 -8.77 -20.12 27.42
C SER A 2 -9.05 -19.73 26.19
N SER A 3 -9.78 -19.04 26.03
CA SER A 3 -10.00 -18.52 24.88
C SER A 3 -9.12 -17.45 24.62
N VAL A 4 -7.96 -17.68 24.64
CA VAL A 4 -7.11 -16.65 24.29
C VAL A 4 -7.23 -16.43 22.85
N SER A 5 -7.75 -15.33 22.45
CA SER A 5 -7.74 -15.04 21.09
C SER A 5 -6.44 -14.40 20.78
N THR A 6 -5.67 -14.97 19.94
CA THR A 6 -4.49 -14.35 19.45
C THR A 6 -4.84 -13.61 18.18
N ALA A 7 -4.35 -12.41 18.07
CA ALA A 7 -4.51 -11.62 16.86
C ALA A 7 -3.82 -12.33 15.71
N GLU A 8 -4.50 -12.40 14.57
CA GLU A 8 -3.93 -13.05 13.41
C GLU A 8 -3.34 -12.05 12.47
N GLY A 9 -2.14 -12.32 12.03
CA GLY A 9 -1.47 -11.48 11.03
C GLY A 9 -2.06 -11.69 9.64
N THR A 10 -2.25 -10.61 8.93
CA THR A 10 -2.73 -10.62 7.56
C THR A 10 -1.78 -9.80 6.70
N ALA A 11 -1.33 -10.37 5.61
CA ALA A 11 -0.44 -9.66 4.71
C ALA A 11 -0.96 -9.73 3.29
N PHE A 12 -0.81 -8.63 2.57
CA PHE A 12 -1.17 -8.57 1.16
C PHE A 12 -0.27 -7.58 0.44
N GLY A 13 0.10 -7.89 -0.80
CA GLY A 13 0.91 -7.03 -1.63
C GLY A 13 0.41 -7.01 -3.06
N LEU A 14 0.61 -5.89 -3.73
CA LEU A 14 0.24 -5.75 -5.13
C LEU A 14 1.18 -4.76 -5.80
N ASN A 15 1.19 -4.79 -7.12
CA ASN A 15 1.96 -3.88 -7.93
C ASN A 15 1.02 -2.96 -8.70
N ALA A 16 1.43 -1.71 -8.82
CA ALA A 16 0.66 -0.70 -9.53
C ALA A 16 1.61 0.25 -10.26
N PHE A 17 1.06 1.14 -11.05
CA PHE A 17 1.89 2.12 -11.73
C PHE A 17 1.09 3.37 -12.07
N ALA A 18 1.81 4.45 -12.30
CA ALA A 18 1.29 5.68 -12.88
C ALA A 18 2.11 5.97 -14.12
N GLU A 19 1.45 6.27 -15.22
CA GLU A 19 2.14 6.53 -16.49
C GLU A 19 3.04 7.75 -16.40
N THR A 20 2.62 8.76 -15.66
CA THR A 20 3.42 9.95 -15.42
C THR A 20 3.16 10.42 -14.00
N THR A 21 4.07 11.23 -13.49
CA THR A 21 4.00 11.69 -12.11
C THR A 21 4.23 13.20 -12.03
N SER A 22 3.87 13.76 -10.89
CA SER A 22 4.10 15.16 -10.55
C SER A 22 4.31 15.22 -9.05
N PRO A 23 4.67 16.37 -8.47
CA PRO A 23 4.80 16.45 -7.02
C PRO A 23 3.52 16.05 -6.28
N GLU A 24 2.35 16.29 -6.86
CA GLU A 24 1.07 15.89 -6.26
C GLU A 24 0.92 14.37 -6.15
N THR A 25 1.69 13.62 -6.92
CA THR A 25 1.65 12.16 -6.83
C THR A 25 2.05 11.71 -5.41
N ILE A 26 2.98 12.40 -4.79
CA ILE A 26 3.40 12.06 -3.42
C ILE A 26 2.22 12.19 -2.46
N ASP A 27 1.45 13.27 -2.58
CA ASP A 27 0.27 13.47 -1.74
C ASP A 27 -0.76 12.38 -1.96
N SER A 28 -0.93 11.94 -3.20
CA SER A 28 -1.84 10.84 -3.52
C SER A 28 -1.40 9.54 -2.86
N LEU A 29 -0.10 9.26 -2.88
CA LEU A 29 0.42 8.05 -2.25
C LEU A 29 0.23 8.10 -0.73
N TYR A 30 0.46 9.25 -0.11
CA TYR A 30 0.20 9.44 1.32
C TYR A 30 -1.28 9.18 1.64
N SER A 31 -2.17 9.70 0.81
CA SER A 31 -3.60 9.53 1.02
C SER A 31 -4.02 8.07 0.93
N VAL A 32 -3.47 7.34 -0.03
CA VAL A 32 -3.77 5.93 -0.19
C VAL A 32 -3.36 5.15 1.07
N MET A 33 -2.14 5.37 1.53
CA MET A 33 -1.62 4.64 2.68
C MET A 33 -2.40 4.96 3.95
N THR A 34 -2.71 6.24 4.14
CA THR A 34 -3.47 6.67 5.32
C THR A 34 -4.88 6.10 5.29
N ALA A 35 -5.51 6.08 4.12
CA ALA A 35 -6.87 5.53 3.99
C ALA A 35 -6.90 4.04 4.33
N VAL A 36 -5.90 3.28 3.88
CA VAL A 36 -5.82 1.86 4.19
C VAL A 36 -5.64 1.66 5.70
N ALA A 37 -4.74 2.41 6.32
CA ALA A 37 -4.49 2.29 7.76
C ALA A 37 -5.74 2.67 8.58
N LEU A 38 -6.46 3.70 8.16
CA LEU A 38 -7.70 4.09 8.82
C LEU A 38 -8.78 3.03 8.67
N TRP A 39 -8.85 2.39 7.50
CA TRP A 39 -9.78 1.30 7.30
C TRP A 39 -9.46 0.13 8.24
N VAL A 40 -8.18 -0.20 8.39
CA VAL A 40 -7.75 -1.26 9.29
C VAL A 40 -8.18 -0.93 10.72
N LYS A 41 -7.92 0.31 11.15
CA LYS A 41 -8.30 0.73 12.50
C LYS A 41 -9.80 0.63 12.71
N LYS A 42 -10.58 1.05 11.72
CA LYS A 42 -12.04 1.00 11.85
C LYS A 42 -12.54 -0.43 11.88
N SER A 43 -11.94 -1.31 11.09
CA SER A 43 -12.40 -2.70 10.97
C SER A 43 -12.03 -3.56 12.16
N SER A 44 -10.83 -3.38 12.70
CA SER A 44 -10.34 -4.23 13.78
C SER A 44 -10.32 -3.53 15.14
N GLY A 45 -10.58 -2.22 15.18
CA GLY A 45 -10.54 -1.44 16.41
C GLY A 45 -9.18 -0.84 16.71
N PHE A 46 -8.15 -1.19 15.94
CA PHE A 46 -6.80 -0.68 16.16
C PHE A 46 -6.00 -0.83 14.88
N PHE A 47 -4.89 -0.12 14.79
CA PHE A 47 -3.96 -0.30 13.69
C PHE A 47 -2.63 -0.77 14.27
N LEU A 48 -2.33 -2.04 14.07
CA LEU A 48 -1.04 -2.61 14.42
C LEU A 48 -0.48 -3.29 13.19
N GLY A 49 0.77 -2.99 12.89
CA GLY A 49 1.44 -3.52 11.72
C GLY A 49 2.06 -2.40 10.92
N HIS A 50 2.15 -2.59 9.61
CA HIS A 50 2.70 -1.55 8.76
C HIS A 50 2.10 -1.60 7.37
N VAL A 51 2.08 -0.43 6.75
CA VAL A 51 1.73 -0.25 5.35
C VAL A 51 2.96 0.36 4.69
N LYS A 52 3.35 -0.17 3.55
CA LYS A 52 4.61 0.23 2.92
C LYS A 52 4.46 0.32 1.41
N MET A 53 5.14 1.29 0.83
CA MET A 53 5.28 1.39 -0.62
C MET A 53 6.74 1.51 -0.99
N ALA A 54 7.11 0.86 -2.09
CA ALA A 54 8.38 1.11 -2.76
C ALA A 54 8.03 1.67 -4.12
N VAL A 55 8.64 2.80 -4.49
CA VAL A 55 8.29 3.53 -5.71
C VAL A 55 9.57 3.76 -6.52
N ILE A 56 9.54 3.36 -7.78
CA ILE A 56 10.67 3.55 -8.68
C ILE A 56 10.23 4.50 -9.80
N THR A 57 10.98 5.59 -10.00
CA THR A 57 10.74 6.52 -11.10
C THR A 57 12.03 6.65 -11.91
N GLY A 58 12.02 6.12 -13.13
CA GLY A 58 13.19 6.16 -14.00
C GLY A 58 14.37 5.41 -13.43
N GLU A 59 15.57 5.81 -13.83
CA GLU A 59 16.79 5.14 -13.40
C GLU A 59 17.26 5.60 -12.04
N PHE A 60 16.98 6.84 -11.68
CA PHE A 60 17.57 7.43 -10.48
C PHE A 60 16.57 7.71 -9.36
N GLY A 61 15.30 7.48 -9.60
CA GLY A 61 14.30 7.72 -8.57
C GLY A 61 13.95 6.44 -7.83
N ALA A 62 14.15 6.43 -6.53
CA ALA A 62 13.73 5.33 -5.68
C ALA A 62 13.30 5.90 -4.33
N ALA A 63 12.10 5.58 -3.93
CA ALA A 63 11.55 6.08 -2.67
C ALA A 63 10.84 4.96 -1.93
N THR A 64 10.82 5.07 -0.62
CA THR A 64 10.01 4.19 0.22
C THR A 64 9.11 5.05 1.09
N LEU A 65 7.89 4.60 1.28
CA LEU A 65 6.93 5.23 2.15
C LEU A 65 6.50 4.19 3.17
N ASN A 66 6.53 4.55 4.44
CA ASN A 66 6.17 3.63 5.52
C ASN A 66 5.19 4.26 6.47
N LEU A 67 4.18 3.51 6.87
CA LEU A 67 3.22 3.95 7.85
C LEU A 67 3.10 2.85 8.90
N THR A 68 3.57 3.13 10.12
CA THR A 68 3.51 2.17 11.22
C THR A 68 2.68 2.69 12.38
N ASP A 69 2.41 4.00 12.40
CA ASP A 69 1.64 4.61 13.48
C ASP A 69 0.83 5.74 12.84
N LEU A 70 -0.48 5.71 13.04
CA LEU A 70 -1.35 6.75 12.50
C LEU A 70 -1.03 8.13 13.05
N LYS A 71 -0.53 8.19 14.27
CA LYS A 71 -0.19 9.46 14.89
C LYS A 71 1.01 10.11 14.19
N ASP A 72 2.01 9.31 13.86
CA ASP A 72 3.21 9.84 13.21
C ASP A 72 3.03 9.99 11.70
N GLY A 73 2.10 9.26 11.11
CA GLY A 73 1.83 9.37 9.69
C GLY A 73 2.84 8.64 8.82
N VAL A 74 2.84 9.00 7.55
CA VAL A 74 3.69 8.36 6.55
C VAL A 74 5.09 8.96 6.59
N GLU A 75 6.10 8.10 6.62
CA GLU A 75 7.49 8.53 6.52
C GLU A 75 7.97 8.29 5.09
N PHE A 76 8.60 9.30 4.52
CA PHE A 76 9.09 9.25 3.14
C PHE A 76 10.62 9.24 3.16
N HIS A 77 11.23 8.29 2.45
CA HIS A 77 12.68 8.24 2.31
C HIS A 77 13.02 8.07 0.83
N GLY A 78 14.06 8.73 0.39
CA GLY A 78 14.51 8.63 -0.98
C GLY A 78 14.05 9.79 -1.82
N CYS A 79 13.90 9.57 -3.11
CA CYS A 79 13.46 10.63 -4.00
C CYS A 79 12.63 10.07 -5.15
N MET A 80 11.73 10.89 -5.66
CA MET A 80 10.99 10.60 -6.89
C MET A 80 11.40 11.63 -7.94
N VAL A 81 11.52 11.17 -9.17
CA VAL A 81 11.88 12.03 -10.28
C VAL A 81 10.64 12.27 -11.14
N PHE A 82 10.32 13.53 -11.40
CA PHE A 82 9.15 13.91 -12.18
C PHE A 82 9.55 14.58 -13.48
N PRO A 83 8.79 14.41 -14.55
CA PRO A 83 7.53 13.69 -14.69
C PRO A 83 7.77 12.34 -15.34
N LEU A 84 8.11 11.34 -14.60
CA LEU A 84 8.40 10.01 -15.13
C LEU A 84 7.35 9.02 -14.65
N ARG A 85 7.31 7.87 -15.33
CA ARG A 85 6.46 6.78 -14.89
C ARG A 85 6.92 6.30 -13.51
N ALA A 86 5.99 5.96 -12.67
CA ALA A 86 6.26 5.37 -11.37
C ALA A 86 5.76 3.94 -11.33
N ASP A 87 6.63 3.02 -10.91
CA ASP A 87 6.24 1.64 -10.62
C ASP A 87 6.20 1.50 -9.11
N ILE A 88 5.11 0.93 -8.60
CA ILE A 88 4.80 0.93 -7.17
C ILE A 88 4.59 -0.49 -6.69
N GLN A 89 5.26 -0.85 -5.60
CA GLN A 89 4.95 -2.05 -4.85
C GLN A 89 4.27 -1.61 -3.57
N PHE A 90 3.05 -2.08 -3.36
CA PHE A 90 2.25 -1.66 -2.21
C PHE A 90 1.98 -2.88 -1.34
N MET A 91 2.38 -2.80 -0.08
CA MET A 91 2.26 -3.93 0.85
C MET A 91 1.65 -3.48 2.16
N ALA A 92 0.89 -4.37 2.77
CA ALA A 92 0.37 -4.16 4.11
C ALA A 92 0.51 -5.45 4.89
N ALA A 93 0.94 -5.35 6.15
CA ALA A 93 1.00 -6.47 7.07
C ALA A 93 0.40 -5.97 8.37
N VAL A 94 -0.80 -6.41 8.68
CA VAL A 94 -1.62 -5.87 9.77
C VAL A 94 -2.32 -6.98 10.51
N LEU A 95 -2.94 -6.66 11.65
CA LEU A 95 -3.61 -7.65 12.46
C LEU A 95 -5.12 -7.54 12.36
N ASP A 96 -5.75 -8.70 12.42
CA ASP A 96 -7.20 -8.84 12.64
C ASP A 96 -8.09 -8.21 11.57
N VAL A 97 -7.68 -8.29 10.31
CA VAL A 97 -8.56 -7.94 9.20
C VAL A 97 -8.58 -9.11 8.21
N ASP A 98 -9.65 -9.21 7.47
CA ASP A 98 -9.76 -10.21 6.43
C ASP A 98 -8.86 -9.85 5.25
N ARG A 99 -8.09 -10.82 4.77
CA ARG A 99 -7.13 -10.58 3.68
C ARG A 99 -7.81 -10.13 2.41
N ARG A 100 -8.95 -10.73 2.08
CA ARG A 100 -9.66 -10.37 0.86
C ARG A 100 -10.18 -8.95 0.93
N GLU A 101 -10.74 -8.55 2.07
CA GLU A 101 -11.22 -7.19 2.25
C GLU A 101 -10.07 -6.20 2.22
N LEU A 102 -8.94 -6.54 2.82
CA LEU A 102 -7.76 -5.70 2.77
C LEU A 102 -7.33 -5.48 1.32
N SER A 103 -7.30 -6.55 0.52
CA SER A 103 -6.90 -6.44 -0.88
C SER A 103 -7.84 -5.53 -1.67
N ILE A 104 -9.13 -5.61 -1.42
CA ILE A 104 -10.12 -4.78 -2.09
C ILE A 104 -9.91 -3.31 -1.74
N VAL A 105 -9.66 -3.02 -0.48
CA VAL A 105 -9.46 -1.65 -0.04
C VAL A 105 -8.17 -1.08 -0.63
N MET A 106 -7.09 -1.86 -0.63
CA MET A 106 -5.82 -1.40 -1.18
C MET A 106 -5.94 -1.09 -2.67
N GLU A 107 -6.60 -1.95 -3.45
CA GLU A 107 -6.81 -1.69 -4.86
C GLU A 107 -7.71 -0.48 -5.09
N ARG A 108 -8.79 -0.40 -4.35
CA ARG A 108 -9.75 0.69 -4.50
C ARG A 108 -9.12 2.03 -4.23
N GLU A 109 -8.30 2.13 -3.19
CA GLU A 109 -7.67 3.40 -2.87
C GLU A 109 -6.67 3.83 -3.94
N LEU A 110 -5.91 2.88 -4.47
CA LEU A 110 -4.98 3.20 -5.56
C LEU A 110 -5.74 3.66 -6.81
N VAL A 111 -6.76 2.93 -7.20
CA VAL A 111 -7.54 3.26 -8.39
C VAL A 111 -8.23 4.61 -8.24
N SER A 112 -8.71 4.91 -7.04
CA SER A 112 -9.39 6.19 -6.79
C SER A 112 -8.46 7.39 -6.97
N LYS A 113 -7.15 7.19 -6.87
CA LYS A 113 -6.17 8.25 -7.08
C LYS A 113 -5.55 8.21 -8.47
N GLY A 114 -6.08 7.37 -9.35
CA GLY A 114 -5.62 7.34 -10.74
C GLY A 114 -4.52 6.34 -11.03
N PHE A 115 -4.11 5.54 -10.06
CA PHE A 115 -3.09 4.53 -10.31
C PHE A 115 -3.71 3.30 -10.96
N LYS A 116 -2.92 2.61 -11.76
CA LYS A 116 -3.36 1.40 -12.44
C LYS A 116 -2.75 0.19 -11.77
N ILE A 117 -3.54 -0.86 -11.60
CA ILE A 117 -3.08 -2.09 -10.97
C ILE A 117 -2.41 -2.96 -12.00
N LYS A 118 -1.22 -3.47 -11.68
CA LYS A 118 -0.52 -4.38 -12.53
C LYS A 118 -0.93 -5.78 -12.20
N ARG A 119 -1.50 -6.49 -13.15
CA ARG A 119 -1.89 -7.89 -12.96
C ARG A 119 -0.78 -8.80 -13.43
N ASN A 120 -0.50 -9.82 -12.64
CA ASN A 120 0.50 -10.78 -13.01
C ASN A 120 -0.14 -11.88 -13.85
N LYS A 121 0.04 -11.82 -15.15
CA LYS A 121 -0.55 -12.79 -16.03
C LYS A 121 0.23 -14.07 -16.13
N GLN A 122 1.43 -14.08 -15.61
CA GLN A 122 2.24 -15.25 -15.75
C GLN A 122 1.71 -16.44 -15.03
N LEU A 123 1.04 -16.24 -13.94
CA LEU A 123 0.53 -17.36 -13.16
C LEU A 123 -0.48 -18.18 -13.92
N VAL A 124 -1.10 -17.58 -14.90
CA VAL A 124 -2.15 -18.27 -15.63
C VAL A 124 -1.60 -19.30 -16.56
N THR A 125 -0.38 -19.15 -16.97
CA THR A 125 0.14 -20.03 -17.99
C THR A 125 0.83 -21.24 -17.44
N MET A 126 0.84 -21.40 -16.16
CA MET A 126 1.54 -22.50 -15.64
C MET A 126 0.67 -23.70 -15.69
N GLY A 127 0.19 -24.03 -16.63
CA GLY A 127 -0.61 -25.19 -16.74
C GLY A 127 0.13 -26.45 -16.43
#